data_d011101ec52a92b5d40ac86dbae4dda3
#
_entry.id   d011101ec52a92b5d40ac86dbae4dda3
#
_cell.length_a   1.000
_cell.length_b   1.000
_cell.length_c   1.000
_cell.angle_alpha   90.00
_cell.angle_beta   90.00
_cell.angle_gamma   90.00
#
_symmetry.space_group_name_H-M   'P 1'
#
loop_
_entity.id
_entity.type
_entity.pdbx_description
1 polymer ?
#
loop_
_entity_poly.entity_id
_entity_poly.type
_entity_poly.pdbx_seq_one_letter_code
_entity_poly.pdbx_strand_id
1 'polypeptide(L)'
;MFALVFCLVAAGWATDLEGLASDILEEIWRFHPVTATHLGIHEYDNQMPDYSQKSLDLRLSRFRQLRDELIQIDTVALQVDELVDYYLLRAFLDDEIYDLEKRSVYVQNPLLYVQTCINCVYTLMIRYATTPQARMQAVIARLKKVPAFLEVARQNIKHPSSVLCDVGISQLNEGEKFIEMIFEVYRDSLPEDTKADFQKTKVVAVAAMMRFAYWLEKNQKPGAKYLLGEEGYNYKLKNIYFLNINADSVLKIGQHFLEQTAAMIDSLDELLPPAARQMVALPQDFGKEQVNEYRREEVDNLRNFVEEVNIVTVPDWIGNIEIVETPRFLQELIPGVAMMPPGPFDKSRTSYFFTPALPVKFDVAETEYYYNYIHNRWFRGAAVHEAYPGHHLQLSIANQHTSEVRKCFSDNFFIEGWALYCEELMARSGLYDDSIGALINALEGVQYRAARIIVDVKLQTGEFDYDDALQFMVETFGGGEAYYAREIKRYISNPIQPSSYLIGKIQLLGLLDDYRRLRGNDFNLKDFHDNLLSHGSIPIELVRRLVLEGLY
;
A
#
# COMPACT_ATOMS: atom_id res chain seq x y z
N MET A 1 53.23 -26.06 -44.28
CA MET A 1 52.73 -24.72 -44.02
C MET A 1 51.31 -24.86 -43.49
N PHE A 2 51.21 -25.06 -42.17
CA PHE A 2 49.93 -25.25 -41.47
C PHE A 2 49.47 -23.87 -40.97
N ALA A 3 48.32 -23.42 -41.43
CA ALA A 3 47.66 -22.21 -40.92
C ALA A 3 46.86 -22.60 -39.69
N LEU A 4 47.29 -22.12 -38.52
CA LEU A 4 46.50 -22.13 -37.25
C LEU A 4 45.43 -21.03 -37.36
N VAL A 5 44.17 -21.44 -37.46
CA VAL A 5 43.02 -20.58 -37.28
C VAL A 5 42.81 -20.44 -35.77
N PHE A 6 43.13 -19.25 -35.21
CA PHE A 6 42.74 -18.87 -33.87
C PHE A 6 41.24 -18.52 -33.88
N CYS A 7 40.39 -19.45 -33.42
CA CYS A 7 39.06 -19.10 -32.97
C CYS A 7 39.21 -18.36 -31.64
N LEU A 8 39.10 -17.05 -31.66
CA LEU A 8 38.80 -16.25 -30.49
C LEU A 8 37.34 -16.59 -30.06
N VAL A 9 37.23 -17.51 -29.15
CA VAL A 9 36.02 -17.67 -28.35
C VAL A 9 35.97 -16.44 -27.44
N ALA A 10 35.16 -15.45 -27.84
CA ALA A 10 34.71 -14.43 -26.89
C ALA A 10 33.91 -15.16 -25.81
N ALA A 11 34.54 -15.43 -24.68
CA ALA A 11 33.83 -15.78 -23.46
C ALA A 11 32.98 -14.54 -23.11
N GLY A 12 31.77 -14.48 -23.64
CA GLY A 12 30.74 -13.57 -23.14
C GLY A 12 30.52 -13.98 -21.68
N TRP A 13 30.77 -13.07 -20.80
CA TRP A 13 30.38 -13.19 -19.39
C TRP A 13 28.86 -13.35 -19.42
N ALA A 14 28.35 -14.55 -19.18
CA ALA A 14 26.94 -14.73 -18.94
C ALA A 14 26.62 -13.90 -17.68
N THR A 15 25.87 -12.82 -17.84
CA THR A 15 25.43 -12.00 -16.72
C THR A 15 24.54 -12.88 -15.86
N ASP A 16 24.96 -13.14 -14.63
CA ASP A 16 24.19 -13.91 -13.68
C ASP A 16 23.02 -13.06 -13.19
N LEU A 17 21.79 -13.58 -13.28
CA LEU A 17 20.59 -12.87 -12.83
C LEU A 17 20.67 -12.54 -11.34
N GLU A 18 21.17 -13.45 -10.50
CA GLU A 18 21.30 -13.27 -9.05
C GLU A 18 22.23 -12.10 -8.72
N GLY A 19 23.41 -12.04 -9.34
CA GLY A 19 24.35 -10.95 -9.14
C GLY A 19 23.78 -9.60 -9.59
N LEU A 20 23.12 -9.58 -10.75
CA LEU A 20 22.49 -8.36 -11.26
C LEU A 20 21.28 -7.92 -10.40
N ALA A 21 20.49 -8.86 -9.88
CA ALA A 21 19.40 -8.57 -8.96
C ALA A 21 19.93 -7.90 -7.68
N SER A 22 21.01 -8.42 -7.11
CA SER A 22 21.68 -7.81 -5.95
C SER A 22 22.14 -6.38 -6.23
N ASP A 23 22.78 -6.14 -7.39
CA ASP A 23 23.21 -4.79 -7.81
C ASP A 23 22.03 -3.82 -7.95
N ILE A 24 20.92 -4.27 -8.55
CA ILE A 24 19.70 -3.47 -8.72
C ILE A 24 19.10 -3.12 -7.36
N LEU A 25 18.95 -4.09 -6.46
CA LEU A 25 18.39 -3.88 -5.13
C LEU A 25 19.26 -2.93 -4.30
N GLU A 26 20.59 -3.07 -4.34
CA GLU A 26 21.50 -2.15 -3.65
C GLU A 26 21.37 -0.71 -4.16
N GLU A 27 21.28 -0.50 -5.48
CA GLU A 27 21.06 0.84 -6.04
C GLU A 27 19.70 1.43 -5.62
N ILE A 28 18.66 0.61 -5.51
CA ILE A 28 17.34 1.03 -4.99
C ILE A 28 17.46 1.52 -3.55
N TRP A 29 18.06 0.72 -2.67
CA TRP A 29 18.19 1.03 -1.25
C TRP A 29 19.06 2.27 -1.02
N ARG A 30 20.15 2.40 -1.76
CA ARG A 30 21.03 3.57 -1.70
C ARG A 30 20.29 4.85 -2.08
N PHE A 31 19.43 4.79 -3.07
CA PHE A 31 18.69 5.95 -3.51
C PHE A 31 17.43 6.22 -2.68
N HIS A 32 16.78 5.18 -2.14
CA HIS A 32 15.61 5.27 -1.28
C HIS A 32 15.91 4.80 0.15
N PRO A 33 16.84 5.44 0.88
CA PRO A 33 17.28 4.97 2.19
C PRO A 33 16.14 4.91 3.23
N VAL A 34 15.13 5.75 3.11
CA VAL A 34 13.94 5.73 3.98
C VAL A 34 13.08 4.50 3.70
N THR A 35 12.94 4.11 2.42
CA THR A 35 12.24 2.88 2.02
C THR A 35 13.04 1.65 2.45
N ALA A 36 14.37 1.67 2.33
CA ALA A 36 15.23 0.59 2.84
C ALA A 36 14.99 0.33 4.33
N THR A 37 14.97 1.38 5.16
CA THR A 37 14.59 1.26 6.58
C THR A 37 13.18 0.69 6.75
N HIS A 38 12.21 1.12 5.93
CA HIS A 38 10.84 0.60 5.99
C HIS A 38 10.77 -0.90 5.71
N LEU A 39 11.62 -1.41 4.82
CA LEU A 39 11.74 -2.85 4.53
C LEU A 39 12.51 -3.63 5.62
N GLY A 40 13.17 -2.95 6.56
CA GLY A 40 14.01 -3.56 7.61
C GLY A 40 15.49 -3.64 7.26
N ILE A 41 15.95 -2.87 6.27
CA ILE A 41 17.35 -2.78 5.86
C ILE A 41 17.98 -1.56 6.54
N HIS A 42 18.68 -1.81 7.65
CA HIS A 42 19.13 -0.78 8.59
C HIS A 42 20.48 -0.13 8.28
N GLU A 43 21.18 -0.57 7.26
CA GLU A 43 22.46 0.00 6.81
C GLU A 43 22.33 1.45 6.35
N TYR A 44 21.12 1.86 5.96
CA TYR A 44 20.78 3.19 5.46
C TYR A 44 20.08 4.09 6.49
N ASP A 45 19.95 3.66 7.75
CA ASP A 45 19.17 4.38 8.79
C ASP A 45 19.64 5.82 9.05
N ASN A 46 20.90 6.12 8.82
CA ASN A 46 21.47 7.46 8.98
C ASN A 46 21.38 8.33 7.72
N GLN A 47 20.76 7.82 6.64
CA GLN A 47 20.78 8.47 5.34
C GLN A 47 19.43 9.09 4.99
N MET A 48 19.49 10.15 4.18
CA MET A 48 18.35 10.76 3.47
C MET A 48 18.63 10.68 1.97
N PRO A 49 17.58 10.59 1.13
CA PRO A 49 17.78 10.61 -0.32
C PRO A 49 18.34 11.96 -0.77
N ASP A 50 19.10 11.93 -1.87
CA ASP A 50 19.50 13.14 -2.59
C ASP A 50 18.71 13.25 -3.90
N TYR A 51 17.76 14.19 -3.94
CA TYR A 51 16.95 14.48 -5.13
C TYR A 51 17.43 15.73 -5.87
N SER A 52 18.70 16.14 -5.70
CA SER A 52 19.32 17.16 -6.56
C SER A 52 19.30 16.72 -8.02
N GLN A 53 19.20 17.67 -8.96
CA GLN A 53 19.16 17.36 -10.38
C GLN A 53 20.35 16.47 -10.81
N LYS A 54 21.54 16.77 -10.30
CA LYS A 54 22.74 15.95 -10.55
C LYS A 54 22.57 14.49 -10.10
N SER A 55 21.99 14.27 -8.94
CA SER A 55 21.74 12.92 -8.41
C SER A 55 20.66 12.19 -9.21
N LEU A 56 19.59 12.90 -9.61
CA LEU A 56 18.54 12.34 -10.47
C LEU A 56 19.08 11.93 -11.85
N ASP A 57 19.94 12.77 -12.48
CA ASP A 57 20.55 12.46 -13.78
C ASP A 57 21.48 11.24 -13.70
N LEU A 58 22.29 11.14 -12.63
CA LEU A 58 23.16 9.98 -12.39
C LEU A 58 22.34 8.70 -12.18
N ARG A 59 21.25 8.79 -11.43
CA ARG A 59 20.35 7.67 -11.20
C ARG A 59 19.70 7.18 -12.49
N LEU A 60 19.13 8.10 -13.28
CA LEU A 60 18.53 7.74 -14.56
C LEU A 60 19.54 7.01 -15.47
N SER A 61 20.78 7.51 -15.52
CA SER A 61 21.85 6.85 -16.27
C SER A 61 22.16 5.45 -15.75
N ARG A 62 22.23 5.28 -14.41
CA ARG A 62 22.52 3.98 -13.79
C ARG A 62 21.38 2.98 -14.00
N PHE A 63 20.13 3.39 -13.84
CA PHE A 63 18.98 2.52 -14.08
C PHE A 63 18.83 2.10 -15.53
N ARG A 64 19.12 2.98 -16.48
CA ARG A 64 19.19 2.61 -17.90
C ARG A 64 20.27 1.56 -18.14
N GLN A 65 21.46 1.75 -17.57
CA GLN A 65 22.55 0.78 -17.68
C GLN A 65 22.14 -0.59 -17.11
N LEU A 66 21.59 -0.63 -15.88
CA LEU A 66 21.15 -1.88 -15.25
C LEU A 66 20.03 -2.56 -16.06
N ARG A 67 19.11 -1.77 -16.62
CA ARG A 67 18.07 -2.30 -17.51
C ARG A 67 18.65 -2.88 -18.79
N ASP A 68 19.64 -2.21 -19.40
CA ASP A 68 20.30 -2.67 -20.61
C ASP A 68 21.12 -3.94 -20.35
N GLU A 69 21.72 -4.09 -19.16
CA GLU A 69 22.36 -5.33 -18.70
C GLU A 69 21.33 -6.44 -18.49
N LEU A 70 20.21 -6.14 -17.83
CA LEU A 70 19.14 -7.10 -17.57
C LEU A 70 18.54 -7.69 -18.84
N ILE A 71 18.30 -6.88 -19.87
CA ILE A 71 17.73 -7.37 -21.14
C ILE A 71 18.69 -8.24 -21.97
N GLN A 72 19.96 -8.34 -21.60
CA GLN A 72 20.91 -9.26 -22.24
C GLN A 72 20.83 -10.69 -21.69
N ILE A 73 20.12 -10.89 -20.58
CA ILE A 73 19.95 -12.22 -19.99
C ILE A 73 19.12 -13.10 -20.93
N ASP A 74 19.59 -14.31 -21.18
CA ASP A 74 18.85 -15.30 -21.96
C ASP A 74 17.68 -15.85 -21.13
N THR A 75 16.50 -15.28 -21.32
CA THR A 75 15.30 -15.68 -20.60
C THR A 75 14.81 -17.10 -20.90
N VAL A 76 15.26 -17.72 -21.98
CA VAL A 76 14.91 -19.12 -22.32
C VAL A 76 15.63 -20.11 -21.41
N ALA A 77 16.80 -19.72 -20.90
CA ALA A 77 17.58 -20.55 -19.99
C ALA A 77 17.12 -20.48 -18.52
N LEU A 78 16.27 -19.48 -18.15
CA LEU A 78 15.80 -19.26 -16.79
C LEU A 78 14.72 -20.29 -16.41
N GLN A 79 14.77 -20.74 -15.14
CA GLN A 79 13.65 -21.43 -14.53
C GLN A 79 12.47 -20.46 -14.33
N VAL A 80 11.24 -20.98 -14.14
CA VAL A 80 10.03 -20.14 -14.05
C VAL A 80 10.12 -19.13 -12.92
N ASP A 81 10.66 -19.50 -11.76
CA ASP A 81 10.88 -18.59 -10.64
C ASP A 81 11.87 -17.46 -10.97
N GLU A 82 12.99 -17.80 -11.61
CA GLU A 82 13.98 -16.82 -12.07
C GLU A 82 13.40 -15.89 -13.14
N LEU A 83 12.60 -16.45 -14.05
CA LEU A 83 11.92 -15.66 -15.09
C LEU A 83 10.93 -14.66 -14.49
N VAL A 84 10.24 -15.02 -13.42
CA VAL A 84 9.35 -14.11 -12.68
C VAL A 84 10.16 -13.00 -12.02
N ASP A 85 11.26 -13.31 -11.36
CA ASP A 85 12.13 -12.30 -10.73
C ASP A 85 12.75 -11.36 -11.78
N TYR A 86 13.14 -11.88 -12.94
CA TYR A 86 13.56 -11.08 -14.09
C TYR A 86 12.49 -10.05 -14.52
N TYR A 87 11.23 -10.49 -14.65
CA TYR A 87 10.14 -9.59 -15.04
C TYR A 87 9.86 -8.53 -13.97
N LEU A 88 9.95 -8.86 -12.69
CA LEU A 88 9.77 -7.91 -11.59
C LEU A 88 10.87 -6.84 -11.60
N LEU A 89 12.13 -7.23 -11.72
CA LEU A 89 13.26 -6.31 -11.82
C LEU A 89 13.13 -5.38 -13.03
N ARG A 90 12.72 -5.94 -14.17
CA ARG A 90 12.50 -5.17 -15.39
C ARG A 90 11.37 -4.16 -15.22
N ALA A 91 10.22 -4.58 -14.69
CA ALA A 91 9.09 -3.69 -14.45
C ALA A 91 9.47 -2.55 -13.49
N PHE A 92 10.21 -2.86 -12.44
CA PHE A 92 10.69 -1.85 -11.52
C PHE A 92 11.61 -0.82 -12.20
N LEU A 93 12.61 -1.27 -12.95
CA LEU A 93 13.52 -0.36 -13.66
C LEU A 93 12.78 0.48 -14.70
N ASP A 94 11.85 -0.13 -15.45
CA ASP A 94 11.02 0.56 -16.44
C ASP A 94 10.12 1.62 -15.77
N ASP A 95 9.57 1.36 -14.56
CA ASP A 95 8.74 2.32 -13.82
C ASP A 95 9.55 3.51 -13.30
N GLU A 96 10.71 3.26 -12.71
CA GLU A 96 11.62 4.30 -12.21
C GLU A 96 12.13 5.20 -13.35
N ILE A 97 12.51 4.59 -14.48
CA ILE A 97 12.92 5.33 -15.68
C ILE A 97 11.76 6.18 -16.21
N TYR A 98 10.55 5.61 -16.26
CA TYR A 98 9.36 6.33 -16.72
C TYR A 98 9.03 7.53 -15.81
N ASP A 99 9.07 7.33 -14.49
CA ASP A 99 8.78 8.38 -13.52
C ASP A 99 9.84 9.51 -13.54
N LEU A 100 11.10 9.18 -13.82
CA LEU A 100 12.17 10.18 -13.98
C LEU A 100 12.06 10.97 -15.31
N GLU A 101 11.75 10.29 -16.41
CA GLU A 101 11.80 10.90 -17.75
C GLU A 101 10.48 11.55 -18.19
N LYS A 102 9.37 10.87 -17.95
CA LYS A 102 8.07 11.24 -18.52
C LYS A 102 7.16 11.92 -17.52
N ARG A 103 7.01 11.32 -16.35
CA ARG A 103 6.09 11.82 -15.34
C ARG A 103 6.65 12.98 -14.52
N SER A 104 7.97 13.11 -14.46
CA SER A 104 8.65 14.18 -13.73
C SER A 104 8.17 14.29 -12.26
N VAL A 105 8.08 13.16 -11.56
CA VAL A 105 7.53 13.05 -10.20
C VAL A 105 8.23 14.02 -9.24
N TYR A 106 9.53 14.15 -9.36
CA TYR A 106 10.35 15.05 -8.53
C TYR A 106 10.10 16.54 -8.78
N VAL A 107 9.46 16.87 -9.91
CA VAL A 107 9.15 18.27 -10.30
C VAL A 107 7.71 18.63 -9.97
N GLN A 108 6.79 17.67 -10.00
CA GLN A 108 5.36 17.94 -9.91
C GLN A 108 4.73 17.53 -8.57
N ASN A 109 5.35 16.58 -7.84
CA ASN A 109 4.74 16.02 -6.64
C ASN A 109 5.39 16.56 -5.35
N PRO A 110 4.79 17.55 -4.66
CA PRO A 110 5.30 18.04 -3.38
C PRO A 110 5.20 17.00 -2.26
N LEU A 111 4.24 16.06 -2.33
CA LEU A 111 4.05 15.04 -1.30
C LEU A 111 5.24 14.08 -1.20
N LEU A 112 5.95 13.82 -2.30
CA LEU A 112 7.18 13.03 -2.28
C LEU A 112 8.17 13.56 -1.24
N TYR A 113 8.37 14.88 -1.21
CA TYR A 113 9.29 15.53 -0.28
C TYR A 113 8.74 15.58 1.15
N VAL A 114 7.45 15.91 1.29
CA VAL A 114 6.78 15.97 2.60
C VAL A 114 6.80 14.60 3.27
N GLN A 115 6.36 13.57 2.57
CA GLN A 115 6.31 12.20 3.09
C GLN A 115 7.72 11.68 3.41
N THR A 116 8.72 11.99 2.60
CA THR A 116 10.10 11.63 2.89
C THR A 116 10.58 12.27 4.19
N CYS A 117 10.25 13.54 4.46
CA CYS A 117 10.62 14.22 5.71
C CYS A 117 9.95 13.63 6.94
N ILE A 118 8.72 13.14 6.84
CA ILE A 118 8.00 12.52 7.95
C ILE A 118 8.46 11.08 8.12
N ASN A 119 8.49 10.32 7.03
CA ASN A 119 8.85 8.91 7.03
C ASN A 119 10.32 8.68 7.41
N CYS A 120 11.21 9.66 7.22
CA CYS A 120 12.60 9.55 7.66
C CYS A 120 12.74 9.35 9.18
N VAL A 121 11.75 9.78 9.96
CA VAL A 121 11.65 9.55 11.40
C VAL A 121 10.71 8.38 11.70
N TYR A 122 9.53 8.36 11.06
CA TYR A 122 8.49 7.36 11.33
C TYR A 122 8.97 5.92 11.10
N THR A 123 9.65 5.65 10.00
CA THR A 123 10.17 4.31 9.71
C THR A 123 11.16 3.80 10.76
N LEU A 124 12.00 4.69 11.31
CA LEU A 124 12.89 4.36 12.42
C LEU A 124 12.16 4.04 13.73
N MET A 125 10.93 4.57 13.90
CA MET A 125 10.12 4.31 15.10
C MET A 125 9.39 2.98 15.04
N ILE A 126 8.95 2.55 13.87
CA ILE A 126 8.17 1.32 13.69
C ILE A 126 9.03 0.09 13.38
N ARG A 127 10.31 0.27 13.00
CA ARG A 127 11.23 -0.83 12.69
C ARG A 127 12.27 -0.96 13.82
N TYR A 128 12.27 -2.09 14.52
CA TYR A 128 13.03 -2.31 15.76
C TYR A 128 14.29 -3.17 15.51
N ALA A 129 15.38 -2.57 15.07
CA ALA A 129 16.63 -3.32 14.92
C ALA A 129 17.67 -2.99 15.97
N THR A 130 17.54 -1.86 16.72
CA THR A 130 18.62 -1.30 17.53
C THR A 130 18.12 -0.78 18.89
N THR A 131 19.09 -0.41 19.76
CA THR A 131 18.79 0.22 21.05
C THR A 131 18.08 1.57 20.88
N PRO A 132 17.31 2.04 21.87
CA PRO A 132 16.70 3.37 21.86
C PRO A 132 17.68 4.50 21.54
N GLN A 133 18.91 4.42 22.09
CA GLN A 133 19.97 5.40 21.84
C GLN A 133 20.42 5.40 20.37
N ALA A 134 20.74 4.24 19.81
CA ALA A 134 21.18 4.13 18.41
C ALA A 134 20.07 4.60 17.44
N ARG A 135 18.82 4.26 17.71
CA ARG A 135 17.65 4.72 16.96
C ARG A 135 17.53 6.24 16.99
N MET A 136 17.66 6.86 18.17
CA MET A 136 17.59 8.31 18.31
C MET A 136 18.76 9.00 17.61
N GLN A 137 19.95 8.40 17.59
CA GLN A 137 21.09 8.90 16.82
C GLN A 137 20.81 8.88 15.31
N ALA A 138 20.15 7.84 14.80
CA ALA A 138 19.71 7.77 13.40
C ALA A 138 18.66 8.85 13.09
N VAL A 139 17.68 9.06 13.98
CA VAL A 139 16.70 10.16 13.86
C VAL A 139 17.40 11.52 13.77
N ILE A 140 18.33 11.78 14.68
CA ILE A 140 19.11 13.04 14.70
C ILE A 140 19.89 13.20 13.38
N ALA A 141 20.53 12.13 12.89
CA ALA A 141 21.30 12.17 11.65
C ALA A 141 20.43 12.52 10.43
N ARG A 142 19.22 11.97 10.36
CA ARG A 142 18.24 12.29 9.30
C ARG A 142 17.68 13.69 9.46
N LEU A 143 17.26 14.08 10.66
CA LEU A 143 16.70 15.43 10.92
C LEU A 143 17.71 16.54 10.57
N LYS A 144 19.02 16.34 10.78
CA LYS A 144 20.06 17.28 10.38
C LYS A 144 20.08 17.54 8.86
N LYS A 145 19.61 16.59 8.05
CA LYS A 145 19.59 16.70 6.58
C LYS A 145 18.30 17.30 6.03
N VAL A 146 17.20 17.32 6.81
CA VAL A 146 15.88 17.84 6.40
C VAL A 146 15.95 19.27 5.83
N PRO A 147 16.67 20.25 6.43
CA PRO A 147 16.71 21.59 5.87
C PRO A 147 17.26 21.67 4.44
N ALA A 148 18.38 20.97 4.17
CA ALA A 148 18.97 20.92 2.84
C ALA A 148 18.09 20.17 1.83
N PHE A 149 17.46 19.08 2.26
CA PHE A 149 16.54 18.29 1.45
C PHE A 149 15.32 19.12 1.01
N LEU A 150 14.74 19.90 1.90
CA LEU A 150 13.61 20.78 1.57
C LEU A 150 14.00 21.99 0.71
N GLU A 151 15.25 22.44 0.79
CA GLU A 151 15.74 23.45 -0.15
C GLU A 151 15.86 22.89 -1.58
N VAL A 152 16.32 21.64 -1.74
CA VAL A 152 16.29 20.93 -3.02
C VAL A 152 14.84 20.79 -3.53
N ALA A 153 13.88 20.48 -2.64
CA ALA A 153 12.46 20.42 -3.00
C ALA A 153 11.97 21.74 -3.61
N ARG A 154 12.30 22.88 -2.99
CA ARG A 154 11.93 24.21 -3.51
C ARG A 154 12.55 24.54 -4.87
N GLN A 155 13.74 24.01 -5.15
CA GLN A 155 14.40 24.18 -6.45
C GLN A 155 13.77 23.31 -7.53
N ASN A 156 13.36 22.09 -7.19
CA ASN A 156 12.82 21.11 -8.12
C ASN A 156 11.35 21.35 -8.46
N ILE A 157 10.52 21.64 -7.45
CA ILE A 157 9.05 21.69 -7.63
C ILE A 157 8.66 22.91 -8.49
N LYS A 158 7.89 22.60 -9.56
CA LYS A 158 7.33 23.61 -10.48
C LYS A 158 5.81 23.43 -10.57
N HIS A 159 5.06 24.50 -10.37
CA HIS A 159 3.60 24.49 -10.51
C HIS A 159 2.86 23.40 -9.72
N PRO A 160 3.10 23.25 -8.40
CA PRO A 160 2.49 22.19 -7.63
C PRO A 160 0.97 22.37 -7.53
N SER A 161 0.25 21.25 -7.63
CA SER A 161 -1.21 21.22 -7.48
C SER A 161 -1.64 21.68 -6.09
N SER A 162 -2.70 22.51 -6.01
CA SER A 162 -3.26 22.96 -4.74
C SER A 162 -3.69 21.80 -3.86
N VAL A 163 -4.33 20.77 -4.42
CA VAL A 163 -4.78 19.59 -3.68
C VAL A 163 -3.61 18.89 -2.97
N LEU A 164 -2.49 18.67 -3.70
CA LEU A 164 -1.32 18.01 -3.10
C LEU A 164 -0.58 18.94 -2.11
N CYS A 165 -0.62 20.26 -2.33
CA CYS A 165 -0.07 21.21 -1.38
C CYS A 165 -0.86 21.21 -0.07
N ASP A 166 -2.18 21.20 -0.12
CA ASP A 166 -3.04 21.19 1.08
C ASP A 166 -2.80 19.93 1.92
N VAL A 167 -2.72 18.75 1.28
CA VAL A 167 -2.34 17.49 1.96
C VAL A 167 -0.96 17.62 2.60
N GLY A 168 0.03 18.12 1.84
CA GLY A 168 1.40 18.28 2.32
C GLY A 168 1.52 19.25 3.49
N ILE A 169 0.81 20.36 3.47
CA ILE A 169 0.78 21.35 4.56
C ILE A 169 0.18 20.72 5.82
N SER A 170 -0.96 20.02 5.68
CA SER A 170 -1.59 19.29 6.80
C SER A 170 -0.63 18.28 7.41
N GLN A 171 0.03 17.46 6.59
CA GLN A 171 1.00 16.47 7.04
C GLN A 171 2.22 17.08 7.76
N LEU A 172 2.76 18.20 7.26
CA LEU A 172 3.89 18.88 7.90
C LEU A 172 3.52 19.44 9.28
N ASN A 173 2.32 20.02 9.42
CA ASN A 173 1.84 20.57 10.69
C ASN A 173 1.65 19.45 11.75
N GLU A 174 1.14 18.30 11.37
CA GLU A 174 1.01 17.17 12.29
C GLU A 174 2.36 16.43 12.50
N GLY A 175 3.26 16.45 11.51
CA GLY A 175 4.61 15.92 11.60
C GLY A 175 5.47 16.60 12.66
N GLU A 176 5.29 17.93 12.87
CA GLU A 176 5.93 18.66 13.97
C GLU A 176 5.55 18.05 15.32
N LYS A 177 4.26 17.85 15.55
CA LYS A 177 3.72 17.29 16.81
C LYS A 177 4.20 15.85 17.03
N PHE A 178 4.30 15.08 15.95
CA PHE A 178 4.82 13.72 15.98
C PHE A 178 6.31 13.67 16.43
N ILE A 179 7.15 14.54 15.87
CA ILE A 179 8.57 14.62 16.27
C ILE A 179 8.71 15.00 17.75
N GLU A 180 7.85 15.91 18.27
CA GLU A 180 7.83 16.26 19.69
C GLU A 180 7.45 15.07 20.57
N MET A 181 6.38 14.37 20.19
CA MET A 181 5.91 13.18 20.92
C MET A 181 7.00 12.09 21.03
N ILE A 182 7.76 11.84 19.96
CA ILE A 182 8.85 10.87 19.98
C ILE A 182 9.88 11.23 21.04
N PHE A 183 10.27 12.49 21.13
CA PHE A 183 11.23 12.92 22.14
C PHE A 183 10.72 12.63 23.55
N GLU A 184 9.46 12.93 23.84
CA GLU A 184 8.87 12.69 25.17
C GLU A 184 8.87 11.20 25.52
N VAL A 185 8.58 10.32 24.57
CA VAL A 185 8.59 8.86 24.77
C VAL A 185 9.99 8.32 25.12
N TYR A 186 11.03 8.83 24.49
CA TYR A 186 12.40 8.32 24.67
C TYR A 186 13.23 9.12 25.66
N ARG A 187 12.78 10.30 26.11
CA ARG A 187 13.56 11.24 26.92
C ARG A 187 14.30 10.61 28.09
N ASP A 188 13.60 9.81 28.88
CA ASP A 188 14.13 9.26 30.13
C ASP A 188 15.18 8.12 29.90
N SER A 189 15.18 7.53 28.71
CA SER A 189 16.10 6.47 28.31
C SER A 189 17.38 6.96 27.59
N LEU A 190 17.49 8.27 27.32
CA LEU A 190 18.57 8.83 26.53
C LEU A 190 19.64 9.53 27.38
N PRO A 191 20.93 9.44 26.99
CA PRO A 191 22.01 10.28 27.55
C PRO A 191 21.74 11.77 27.34
N GLU A 192 22.23 12.64 28.25
CA GLU A 192 21.99 14.08 28.21
C GLU A 192 22.54 14.76 26.95
N ASP A 193 23.69 14.31 26.44
CA ASP A 193 24.27 14.80 25.19
C ASP A 193 23.37 14.50 23.98
N THR A 194 22.80 13.31 23.93
CA THR A 194 21.85 12.90 22.89
C THR A 194 20.55 13.70 22.98
N LYS A 195 20.04 13.97 24.20
CA LYS A 195 18.88 14.86 24.40
C LYS A 195 19.14 16.26 23.89
N ALA A 196 20.30 16.83 24.23
CA ALA A 196 20.69 18.17 23.81
C ALA A 196 20.84 18.27 22.27
N ASP A 197 21.48 17.28 21.64
CA ASP A 197 21.64 17.24 20.17
C ASP A 197 20.29 17.08 19.46
N PHE A 198 19.41 16.23 19.98
CA PHE A 198 18.05 16.09 19.47
C PHE A 198 17.29 17.40 19.52
N GLN A 199 17.23 18.07 20.68
CA GLN A 199 16.48 19.32 20.83
C GLN A 199 17.00 20.41 19.89
N LYS A 200 18.33 20.58 19.79
CA LYS A 200 18.93 21.52 18.84
C LYS A 200 18.57 21.21 17.40
N THR A 201 18.64 19.93 17.02
CA THR A 201 18.40 19.47 15.65
C THR A 201 16.92 19.58 15.30
N LYS A 202 16.02 19.20 16.22
CA LYS A 202 14.57 19.30 16.06
C LYS A 202 14.13 20.74 15.72
N VAL A 203 14.60 21.73 16.48
CA VAL A 203 14.24 23.14 16.23
C VAL A 203 14.57 23.57 14.80
N VAL A 204 15.73 23.17 14.29
CA VAL A 204 16.16 23.53 12.92
C VAL A 204 15.35 22.78 11.86
N ALA A 205 15.10 21.49 12.06
CA ALA A 205 14.34 20.65 11.13
C ALA A 205 12.87 21.10 11.04
N VAL A 206 12.21 21.28 12.19
CA VAL A 206 10.82 21.76 12.26
C VAL A 206 10.68 23.14 11.64
N ALA A 207 11.59 24.06 11.93
CA ALA A 207 11.59 25.39 11.30
C ALA A 207 11.73 25.32 9.78
N ALA A 208 12.48 24.35 9.25
CA ALA A 208 12.58 24.11 7.80
C ALA A 208 11.27 23.53 7.24
N MET A 209 10.64 22.58 7.94
CA MET A 209 9.34 22.01 7.56
C MET A 209 8.25 23.09 7.52
N MET A 210 8.16 23.96 8.52
CA MET A 210 7.18 25.07 8.57
C MET A 210 7.43 26.11 7.47
N ARG A 211 8.71 26.44 7.18
CA ARG A 211 9.04 27.30 6.03
C ARG A 211 8.64 26.67 4.70
N PHE A 212 8.77 25.36 4.58
CA PHE A 212 8.36 24.65 3.37
C PHE A 212 6.83 24.60 3.25
N ALA A 213 6.09 24.36 4.34
CA ALA A 213 4.63 24.45 4.35
C ALA A 213 4.14 25.85 3.91
N TYR A 214 4.73 26.90 4.45
CA TYR A 214 4.43 28.28 4.02
C TYR A 214 4.78 28.50 2.54
N TRP A 215 5.90 27.96 2.07
CA TRP A 215 6.27 28.06 0.66
C TRP A 215 5.26 27.34 -0.25
N LEU A 216 4.78 26.15 0.12
CA LEU A 216 3.71 25.43 -0.60
C LEU A 216 2.44 26.28 -0.68
N GLU A 217 2.00 26.86 0.45
CA GLU A 217 0.83 27.75 0.50
C GLU A 217 0.93 28.91 -0.49
N LYS A 218 2.11 29.52 -0.62
CA LYS A 218 2.32 30.70 -1.50
C LYS A 218 2.59 30.35 -2.96
N ASN A 219 3.00 29.11 -3.26
CA ASN A 219 3.42 28.70 -4.62
C ASN A 219 2.47 27.70 -5.27
N GLN A 220 1.46 27.20 -4.56
CA GLN A 220 0.44 26.34 -5.13
C GLN A 220 -0.26 27.00 -6.32
N LYS A 221 -0.63 26.19 -7.32
CA LYS A 221 -1.28 26.66 -8.53
C LYS A 221 -2.68 26.10 -8.63
N PRO A 222 -3.73 26.91 -8.44
CA PRO A 222 -5.09 26.50 -8.71
C PRO A 222 -5.23 25.96 -10.14
N GLY A 223 -5.91 24.81 -10.30
CA GLY A 223 -6.09 24.17 -11.59
C GLY A 223 -4.88 23.39 -12.12
N ALA A 224 -3.72 23.44 -11.47
CA ALA A 224 -2.62 22.55 -11.80
C ALA A 224 -3.00 21.11 -11.43
N LYS A 225 -2.83 20.19 -12.37
CA LYS A 225 -3.17 18.78 -12.22
C LYS A 225 -1.90 17.94 -12.11
N TYR A 226 -1.94 16.92 -11.26
CA TYR A 226 -0.93 15.86 -11.19
C TYR A 226 -1.58 14.58 -11.71
N LEU A 227 -1.36 14.29 -12.98
CA LEU A 227 -2.03 13.22 -13.71
C LEU A 227 -1.00 12.31 -14.38
N LEU A 228 -1.38 11.03 -14.55
CA LEU A 228 -0.68 10.11 -15.45
C LEU A 228 -0.96 10.44 -16.92
N GLY A 229 -2.14 10.95 -17.23
CA GLY A 229 -2.68 10.96 -18.57
C GLY A 229 -3.07 9.54 -19.02
N GLU A 230 -3.84 9.44 -20.12
CA GLU A 230 -4.25 8.14 -20.66
C GLU A 230 -3.05 7.28 -21.09
N GLU A 231 -2.06 7.90 -21.74
CA GLU A 231 -0.85 7.20 -22.18
C GLU A 231 -0.08 6.61 -20.99
N GLY A 232 0.12 7.39 -19.93
CA GLY A 232 0.82 6.95 -18.72
C GLY A 232 0.05 5.89 -17.94
N TYR A 233 -1.27 6.03 -17.86
CA TYR A 233 -2.13 5.04 -17.23
C TYR A 233 -2.02 3.68 -17.95
N ASN A 234 -2.16 3.68 -19.28
CA ASN A 234 -2.04 2.49 -20.12
C ASN A 234 -0.62 1.90 -20.09
N TYR A 235 0.42 2.74 -20.05
CA TYR A 235 1.80 2.28 -19.92
C TYR A 235 2.01 1.49 -18.62
N LYS A 236 1.57 2.04 -17.49
CA LYS A 236 1.72 1.37 -16.19
C LYS A 236 0.90 0.09 -16.10
N LEU A 237 -0.35 0.08 -16.57
CA LEU A 237 -1.16 -1.14 -16.61
C LEU A 237 -0.43 -2.27 -17.33
N LYS A 238 0.10 -1.99 -18.52
CA LYS A 238 0.71 -3.01 -19.37
C LYS A 238 2.09 -3.45 -18.90
N ASN A 239 2.98 -2.49 -18.59
CA ASN A 239 4.41 -2.78 -18.41
C ASN A 239 4.79 -3.02 -16.95
N ILE A 240 4.02 -2.46 -16.00
CA ILE A 240 4.32 -2.56 -14.58
C ILE A 240 3.42 -3.60 -13.90
N TYR A 241 2.11 -3.56 -14.21
CA TYR A 241 1.13 -4.47 -13.62
C TYR A 241 0.78 -5.68 -14.49
N PHE A 242 1.40 -5.81 -15.68
CA PHE A 242 1.18 -6.91 -16.64
C PHE A 242 -0.28 -7.10 -17.06
N LEU A 243 -1.06 -6.04 -17.01
CA LEU A 243 -2.47 -6.02 -17.42
C LEU A 243 -2.59 -5.64 -18.90
N ASN A 244 -3.08 -6.56 -19.71
CA ASN A 244 -3.29 -6.30 -21.14
C ASN A 244 -4.67 -5.68 -21.42
N ILE A 245 -5.01 -4.65 -20.63
CA ILE A 245 -6.21 -3.82 -20.78
C ILE A 245 -5.81 -2.34 -20.75
N ASN A 246 -6.68 -1.46 -21.22
CA ASN A 246 -6.45 -0.01 -21.22
C ASN A 246 -7.41 0.72 -20.27
N ALA A 247 -7.21 2.02 -20.07
CA ALA A 247 -8.01 2.86 -19.20
C ALA A 247 -9.52 2.80 -19.52
N ASP A 248 -9.89 2.80 -20.80
CA ASP A 248 -11.29 2.69 -21.24
C ASP A 248 -11.90 1.34 -20.83
N SER A 249 -11.15 0.25 -20.96
CA SER A 249 -11.61 -1.07 -20.51
C SER A 249 -11.77 -1.13 -18.99
N VAL A 250 -10.83 -0.55 -18.23
CA VAL A 250 -10.91 -0.43 -16.76
C VAL A 250 -12.14 0.38 -16.36
N LEU A 251 -12.39 1.52 -17.03
CA LEU A 251 -13.58 2.35 -16.79
C LEU A 251 -14.89 1.58 -17.02
N LYS A 252 -14.98 0.85 -18.14
CA LYS A 252 -16.16 0.03 -18.47
C LYS A 252 -16.40 -1.07 -17.42
N ILE A 253 -15.35 -1.68 -16.90
CA ILE A 253 -15.46 -2.65 -15.79
C ILE A 253 -16.05 -1.96 -14.57
N GLY A 254 -15.53 -0.79 -14.17
CA GLY A 254 -16.07 -0.02 -13.05
C GLY A 254 -17.55 0.31 -13.22
N GLN A 255 -17.96 0.82 -14.38
CA GLN A 255 -19.35 1.14 -14.70
C GLN A 255 -20.27 -0.10 -14.64
N HIS A 256 -19.85 -1.19 -15.26
CA HIS A 256 -20.60 -2.45 -15.25
C HIS A 256 -20.83 -2.99 -13.83
N PHE A 257 -19.78 -3.06 -13.02
CA PHE A 257 -19.90 -3.56 -11.65
C PHE A 257 -20.69 -2.61 -10.74
N LEU A 258 -20.61 -1.29 -10.94
CA LEU A 258 -21.42 -0.33 -10.19
C LEU A 258 -22.92 -0.56 -10.42
N GLU A 259 -23.34 -0.73 -11.67
CA GLU A 259 -24.73 -0.99 -12.04
C GLU A 259 -25.20 -2.38 -11.59
N GLN A 260 -24.38 -3.41 -11.84
CA GLN A 260 -24.71 -4.80 -11.52
C GLN A 260 -24.88 -5.01 -10.01
N THR A 261 -23.94 -4.48 -9.20
CA THR A 261 -24.01 -4.64 -7.74
C THR A 261 -25.18 -3.88 -7.15
N ALA A 262 -25.52 -2.69 -7.66
CA ALA A 262 -26.72 -1.96 -7.23
C ALA A 262 -27.99 -2.80 -7.42
N ALA A 263 -28.20 -3.39 -8.61
CA ALA A 263 -29.35 -4.24 -8.89
C ALA A 263 -29.38 -5.51 -8.02
N MET A 264 -28.21 -6.09 -7.70
CA MET A 264 -28.11 -7.26 -6.82
C MET A 264 -28.45 -6.90 -5.37
N ILE A 265 -27.96 -5.77 -4.88
CA ILE A 265 -28.25 -5.26 -3.52
C ILE A 265 -29.76 -5.01 -3.38
N ASP A 266 -30.37 -4.30 -4.32
CA ASP A 266 -31.82 -4.05 -4.32
C ASP A 266 -32.64 -5.35 -4.23
N SER A 267 -32.26 -6.37 -5.00
CA SER A 267 -32.92 -7.68 -5.00
C SER A 267 -32.75 -8.44 -3.67
N LEU A 268 -31.60 -8.29 -3.00
CA LEU A 268 -31.34 -8.94 -1.71
C LEU A 268 -31.99 -8.18 -0.54
N ASP A 269 -32.07 -6.85 -0.61
CA ASP A 269 -32.70 -6.01 0.42
C ASP A 269 -34.20 -6.32 0.57
N GLU A 270 -34.88 -6.71 -0.52
CA GLU A 270 -36.25 -7.20 -0.48
C GLU A 270 -36.45 -8.49 0.33
N LEU A 271 -35.36 -9.27 0.49
CA LEU A 271 -35.37 -10.54 1.22
C LEU A 271 -35.00 -10.38 2.70
N LEU A 272 -34.53 -9.21 3.12
CA LEU A 272 -34.15 -8.97 4.51
C LEU A 272 -35.39 -8.96 5.43
N PRO A 273 -35.37 -9.69 6.56
CA PRO A 273 -36.46 -9.65 7.51
C PRO A 273 -36.55 -8.27 8.18
N PRO A 274 -37.77 -7.76 8.48
CA PRO A 274 -37.97 -6.44 9.12
C PRO A 274 -37.27 -6.27 10.48
N ALA A 275 -36.96 -7.37 11.16
CA ALA A 275 -36.31 -7.39 12.46
C ALA A 275 -34.82 -7.04 12.43
N ALA A 276 -34.15 -7.08 11.28
CA ALA A 276 -32.73 -6.76 11.12
C ALA A 276 -32.39 -5.28 11.43
N ARG A 277 -33.39 -4.44 11.65
CA ARG A 277 -33.27 -2.98 11.89
C ARG A 277 -33.64 -2.53 13.30
N GLN A 278 -33.73 -3.45 14.30
CA GLN A 278 -34.10 -3.06 15.66
C GLN A 278 -32.95 -2.33 16.38
N MET A 279 -33.24 -1.11 16.83
CA MET A 279 -32.36 -0.38 17.75
C MET A 279 -32.32 -1.09 19.11
N VAL A 280 -31.14 -1.39 19.59
CA VAL A 280 -30.91 -2.00 20.90
C VAL A 280 -30.72 -0.89 21.95
N ALA A 281 -31.18 -1.11 23.18
CA ALA A 281 -31.03 -0.15 24.27
C ALA A 281 -29.56 0.05 24.63
N LEU A 282 -29.10 1.31 24.64
CA LEU A 282 -27.73 1.67 24.93
C LEU A 282 -27.35 1.39 26.41
N PRO A 283 -26.19 0.77 26.69
CA PRO A 283 -25.68 0.59 28.02
C PRO A 283 -25.18 1.91 28.64
N GLN A 284 -25.24 2.03 29.99
CA GLN A 284 -24.86 3.27 30.68
C GLN A 284 -23.35 3.54 30.71
N ASP A 285 -22.52 2.49 30.67
CA ASP A 285 -21.06 2.56 30.81
C ASP A 285 -20.34 2.12 29.55
N PHE A 286 -20.82 2.56 28.38
CA PHE A 286 -20.19 2.25 27.10
C PHE A 286 -19.17 3.32 26.69
N GLY A 287 -17.99 2.92 26.25
CA GLY A 287 -16.93 3.85 25.86
C GLY A 287 -15.76 3.20 25.10
N LYS A 288 -14.66 3.92 25.03
CA LYS A 288 -13.45 3.56 24.26
C LYS A 288 -12.92 2.15 24.59
N GLU A 289 -12.97 1.75 25.85
CA GLU A 289 -12.44 0.44 26.31
C GLU A 289 -13.19 -0.71 25.66
N GLN A 290 -14.52 -0.68 25.68
CA GLN A 290 -15.38 -1.71 25.09
C GLN A 290 -15.17 -1.82 23.56
N VAL A 291 -14.99 -0.69 22.89
CA VAL A 291 -14.70 -0.70 21.43
C VAL A 291 -13.34 -1.34 21.14
N ASN A 292 -12.31 -1.04 21.94
CA ASN A 292 -10.98 -1.62 21.74
C ASN A 292 -10.91 -3.10 22.13
N GLU A 293 -11.65 -3.53 23.14
CA GLU A 293 -11.80 -4.94 23.51
C GLU A 293 -12.47 -5.72 22.38
N TYR A 294 -13.61 -5.23 21.89
CA TYR A 294 -14.29 -5.82 20.74
C TYR A 294 -13.39 -5.95 19.52
N ARG A 295 -12.60 -4.92 19.18
CA ARG A 295 -11.68 -4.98 18.03
C ARG A 295 -10.66 -6.11 18.18
N ARG A 296 -10.11 -6.32 19.39
CA ARG A 296 -9.15 -7.40 19.66
C ARG A 296 -9.81 -8.78 19.55
N GLU A 297 -10.95 -8.93 20.23
CA GLU A 297 -11.72 -10.19 20.20
C GLU A 297 -12.14 -10.57 18.79
N GLU A 298 -12.51 -9.59 17.96
CA GLU A 298 -12.93 -9.85 16.59
C GLU A 298 -11.77 -10.36 15.71
N VAL A 299 -10.56 -9.82 15.89
CA VAL A 299 -9.37 -10.32 15.18
C VAL A 299 -9.02 -11.75 15.60
N ASP A 300 -9.11 -12.06 16.89
CA ASP A 300 -8.86 -13.41 17.41
C ASP A 300 -9.94 -14.41 16.93
N ASN A 301 -11.20 -13.99 16.92
CA ASN A 301 -12.32 -14.78 16.40
C ASN A 301 -12.16 -15.11 14.92
N LEU A 302 -11.69 -14.15 14.12
CA LEU A 302 -11.43 -14.35 12.68
C LEU A 302 -10.32 -15.37 12.45
N ARG A 303 -9.23 -15.29 13.21
CA ARG A 303 -8.16 -16.29 13.14
C ARG A 303 -8.71 -17.69 13.42
N ASN A 304 -9.41 -17.86 14.53
CA ASN A 304 -9.99 -19.15 14.93
C ASN A 304 -10.96 -19.67 13.86
N PHE A 305 -11.80 -18.81 13.29
CA PHE A 305 -12.74 -19.17 12.25
C PHE A 305 -12.02 -19.65 10.97
N VAL A 306 -10.98 -18.94 10.52
CA VAL A 306 -10.19 -19.34 9.33
C VAL A 306 -9.54 -20.70 9.53
N GLU A 307 -9.02 -20.98 10.74
CA GLU A 307 -8.45 -22.28 11.11
C GLU A 307 -9.53 -23.39 11.12
N GLU A 308 -10.73 -23.08 11.65
CA GLU A 308 -11.86 -24.02 11.72
C GLU A 308 -12.39 -24.40 10.32
N VAL A 309 -12.68 -23.41 9.48
CA VAL A 309 -13.20 -23.66 8.11
C VAL A 309 -12.12 -24.19 7.15
N ASN A 310 -10.85 -24.08 7.53
CA ASN A 310 -9.69 -24.66 6.84
C ASN A 310 -9.62 -24.31 5.35
N ILE A 311 -9.85 -23.04 5.02
CA ILE A 311 -9.82 -22.52 3.64
C ILE A 311 -8.45 -22.03 3.18
N VAL A 312 -7.55 -21.73 4.13
CA VAL A 312 -6.16 -21.33 3.92
C VAL A 312 -5.36 -21.68 5.17
N THR A 313 -4.08 -21.96 5.02
CA THR A 313 -3.20 -22.24 6.17
C THR A 313 -2.84 -20.94 6.92
N VAL A 314 -3.09 -20.93 8.23
CA VAL A 314 -2.51 -19.93 9.14
C VAL A 314 -1.26 -20.55 9.75
N PRO A 315 -0.04 -20.11 9.37
CA PRO A 315 1.19 -20.71 9.86
C PRO A 315 1.41 -20.45 11.36
N ASP A 316 1.99 -21.43 12.08
CA ASP A 316 2.32 -21.31 13.51
C ASP A 316 3.29 -20.15 13.83
N TRP A 317 4.12 -19.79 12.84
CA TRP A 317 5.10 -18.72 12.99
C TRP A 317 4.53 -17.33 12.72
N ILE A 318 3.27 -17.17 12.34
CA ILE A 318 2.67 -15.86 12.05
C ILE A 318 2.75 -14.94 13.27
N GLY A 319 3.05 -13.66 13.02
CA GLY A 319 3.23 -12.68 14.09
C GLY A 319 1.90 -12.18 14.68
N ASN A 320 2.02 -11.34 15.69
CA ASN A 320 0.88 -10.72 16.35
C ASN A 320 0.38 -9.50 15.58
N ILE A 321 -0.88 -9.16 15.79
CA ILE A 321 -1.48 -7.91 15.33
C ILE A 321 -1.62 -6.98 16.55
N GLU A 322 -1.04 -5.79 16.47
CA GLU A 322 -1.29 -4.70 17.41
C GLU A 322 -2.28 -3.71 16.79
N ILE A 323 -3.44 -3.54 17.45
CA ILE A 323 -4.45 -2.56 17.02
C ILE A 323 -4.09 -1.22 17.63
N VAL A 324 -3.85 -0.24 16.76
CA VAL A 324 -3.39 1.11 17.15
C VAL A 324 -4.21 2.19 16.45
N GLU A 325 -4.32 3.35 17.08
CA GLU A 325 -4.95 4.50 16.44
C GLU A 325 -4.04 5.04 15.32
N THR A 326 -4.64 5.37 14.17
CA THR A 326 -3.91 5.97 13.05
C THR A 326 -3.21 7.26 13.48
N PRO A 327 -1.87 7.36 13.33
CA PRO A 327 -1.14 8.59 13.62
C PRO A 327 -1.73 9.79 12.89
N ARG A 328 -1.82 10.95 13.55
CA ARG A 328 -2.50 12.13 12.99
C ARG A 328 -1.97 12.57 11.63
N PHE A 329 -0.66 12.50 11.41
CA PHE A 329 -0.05 12.84 10.12
C PHE A 329 -0.39 11.87 8.98
N LEU A 330 -0.92 10.67 9.29
CA LEU A 330 -1.39 9.70 8.30
C LEU A 330 -2.90 9.78 8.04
N GLN A 331 -3.68 10.46 8.88
CA GLN A 331 -5.16 10.45 8.81
C GLN A 331 -5.71 11.04 7.50
N GLU A 332 -4.99 11.95 6.85
CA GLU A 332 -5.38 12.48 5.53
C GLU A 332 -5.21 11.45 4.40
N LEU A 333 -4.35 10.44 4.59
CA LEU A 333 -4.08 9.38 3.62
C LEU A 333 -4.70 8.04 4.01
N ILE A 334 -5.02 7.87 5.29
CA ILE A 334 -5.66 6.67 5.85
C ILE A 334 -6.91 7.13 6.61
N PRO A 335 -7.98 7.49 5.89
CA PRO A 335 -9.20 7.98 6.53
C PRO A 335 -10.03 6.87 7.20
N GLY A 336 -9.77 5.61 6.87
CA GLY A 336 -10.41 4.44 7.42
C GLY A 336 -9.46 3.58 8.25
N VAL A 337 -9.38 2.30 7.91
CA VAL A 337 -8.47 1.32 8.52
C VAL A 337 -7.36 0.96 7.55
N ALA A 338 -6.24 0.43 8.06
CA ALA A 338 -5.16 -0.09 7.24
C ALA A 338 -4.29 -1.07 8.02
N MET A 339 -3.69 -2.05 7.33
CA MET A 339 -2.69 -2.94 7.87
C MET A 339 -1.28 -2.51 7.48
N MET A 340 -0.41 -2.40 8.46
CA MET A 340 1.03 -2.26 8.24
C MET A 340 1.72 -3.57 8.65
N PRO A 341 2.21 -4.35 7.69
CA PRO A 341 2.92 -5.59 7.99
C PRO A 341 4.31 -5.32 8.57
N PRO A 342 4.97 -6.31 9.17
CA PRO A 342 6.40 -6.23 9.49
C PRO A 342 7.21 -6.00 8.20
N GLY A 343 8.38 -5.41 8.33
CA GLY A 343 9.31 -5.33 7.19
C GLY A 343 9.81 -6.72 6.79
N PRO A 344 9.96 -7.01 5.49
CA PRO A 344 10.38 -8.34 5.02
C PRO A 344 11.79 -8.75 5.48
N PHE A 345 12.62 -7.79 5.88
CA PHE A 345 13.96 -8.02 6.43
C PHE A 345 14.06 -7.76 7.94
N ASP A 346 12.93 -7.39 8.59
CA ASP A 346 12.88 -7.21 10.03
C ASP A 346 12.90 -8.54 10.79
N LYS A 347 13.40 -8.49 12.03
CA LYS A 347 13.29 -9.61 12.99
C LYS A 347 11.91 -9.67 13.64
N SER A 348 11.24 -8.54 13.80
CA SER A 348 9.87 -8.47 14.33
C SER A 348 8.89 -9.03 13.31
N ARG A 349 7.89 -9.75 13.81
CA ARG A 349 6.76 -10.24 13.01
C ARG A 349 5.45 -9.55 13.36
N THR A 350 5.51 -8.47 14.14
CA THR A 350 4.34 -7.72 14.57
C THR A 350 3.81 -6.86 13.42
N SER A 351 2.52 -6.98 13.13
CA SER A 351 1.77 -6.08 12.26
C SER A 351 1.03 -5.03 13.08
N TYR A 352 0.81 -3.85 12.51
CA TYR A 352 0.01 -2.78 13.12
C TYR A 352 -1.27 -2.60 12.32
N PHE A 353 -2.40 -2.80 13.00
CA PHE A 353 -3.72 -2.56 12.44
C PHE A 353 -4.15 -1.14 12.85
N PHE A 354 -4.06 -0.21 11.92
CA PHE A 354 -4.49 1.17 12.12
C PHE A 354 -6.01 1.27 12.12
N THR A 355 -6.54 1.98 13.10
CA THR A 355 -7.97 2.27 13.21
C THR A 355 -8.18 3.76 13.46
N PRO A 356 -9.33 4.34 13.07
CA PRO A 356 -9.66 5.71 13.43
C PRO A 356 -9.57 5.92 14.94
N ALA A 357 -9.05 7.10 15.34
CA ALA A 357 -8.95 7.48 16.74
C ALA A 357 -10.34 7.58 17.38
N LEU A 358 -10.46 7.01 18.57
CA LEU A 358 -11.70 7.08 19.33
C LEU A 358 -11.73 8.35 20.21
N PRO A 359 -12.88 9.01 20.35
CA PRO A 359 -13.06 10.10 21.30
C PRO A 359 -12.69 9.69 22.73
N VAL A 360 -12.17 10.62 23.53
CA VAL A 360 -11.83 10.37 24.95
C VAL A 360 -13.09 10.09 25.77
N LYS A 361 -14.19 10.78 25.44
CA LYS A 361 -15.52 10.56 25.99
C LYS A 361 -16.50 10.53 24.85
N PHE A 362 -17.42 9.59 24.89
CA PHE A 362 -18.48 9.49 23.92
C PHE A 362 -19.65 10.40 24.35
N ASP A 363 -20.15 11.20 23.42
CA ASP A 363 -21.47 11.80 23.54
C ASP A 363 -22.57 10.75 23.22
N VAL A 364 -23.83 11.18 23.19
CA VAL A 364 -24.96 10.28 22.92
C VAL A 364 -24.88 9.69 21.51
N ALA A 365 -24.56 10.52 20.51
CA ALA A 365 -24.48 10.08 19.12
C ALA A 365 -23.30 9.14 18.88
N GLU A 366 -22.14 9.43 19.48
CA GLU A 366 -20.97 8.56 19.43
C GLU A 366 -21.21 7.23 20.16
N THR A 367 -21.90 7.26 21.32
CA THR A 367 -22.29 6.05 22.03
C THR A 367 -23.19 5.17 21.17
N GLU A 368 -24.21 5.76 20.54
CA GLU A 368 -25.12 5.05 19.63
C GLU A 368 -24.37 4.48 18.42
N TYR A 369 -23.52 5.27 17.77
CA TYR A 369 -22.72 4.86 16.62
C TYR A 369 -21.81 3.67 16.96
N TYR A 370 -20.98 3.77 18.02
CA TYR A 370 -20.04 2.71 18.36
C TYR A 370 -20.70 1.50 18.99
N TYR A 371 -21.83 1.66 19.66
CA TYR A 371 -22.62 0.53 20.13
C TYR A 371 -23.18 -0.28 18.97
N ASN A 372 -23.74 0.39 17.96
CA ASN A 372 -24.20 -0.25 16.72
C ASN A 372 -23.03 -0.86 15.92
N TYR A 373 -21.89 -0.21 15.90
CA TYR A 373 -20.66 -0.70 15.30
C TYR A 373 -20.25 -2.08 15.85
N ILE A 374 -20.33 -2.27 17.17
CA ILE A 374 -20.07 -3.56 17.82
C ILE A 374 -21.22 -4.53 17.53
N HIS A 375 -22.44 -4.11 17.79
CA HIS A 375 -23.62 -4.97 17.74
C HIS A 375 -23.90 -5.52 16.36
N ASN A 376 -23.75 -4.67 15.33
CA ASN A 376 -23.90 -5.05 13.93
C ASN A 376 -22.61 -5.60 13.32
N ARG A 377 -21.56 -5.75 14.12
CA ARG A 377 -20.25 -6.28 13.70
C ARG A 377 -19.65 -5.57 12.48
N TRP A 378 -19.83 -4.25 12.39
CA TRP A 378 -19.33 -3.45 11.26
C TRP A 378 -17.79 -3.52 11.09
N PHE A 379 -17.07 -3.72 12.19
CA PHE A 379 -15.62 -3.90 12.16
C PHE A 379 -15.20 -5.23 11.53
N ARG A 380 -16.08 -6.25 11.55
CA ARG A 380 -15.74 -7.61 11.09
C ARG A 380 -15.30 -7.64 9.63
N GLY A 381 -16.03 -6.96 8.73
CA GLY A 381 -15.66 -6.89 7.31
C GLY A 381 -14.31 -6.22 7.10
N ALA A 382 -14.05 -5.11 7.80
CA ALA A 382 -12.76 -4.45 7.77
C ALA A 382 -11.64 -5.34 8.36
N ALA A 383 -11.92 -6.07 9.44
CA ALA A 383 -10.96 -6.99 10.04
C ALA A 383 -10.67 -8.23 9.16
N VAL A 384 -11.65 -8.70 8.39
CA VAL A 384 -11.42 -9.72 7.33
C VAL A 384 -10.44 -9.19 6.29
N HIS A 385 -10.63 -7.96 5.81
CA HIS A 385 -9.77 -7.31 4.83
C HIS A 385 -8.34 -7.11 5.36
N GLU A 386 -8.22 -6.57 6.58
CA GLU A 386 -6.94 -6.16 7.14
C GLU A 386 -6.20 -7.31 7.85
N ALA A 387 -6.92 -8.17 8.61
CA ALA A 387 -6.31 -9.19 9.43
C ALA A 387 -6.35 -10.58 8.81
N TYR A 388 -7.40 -11.37 9.08
CA TYR A 388 -7.52 -12.77 8.67
C TYR A 388 -8.78 -13.02 7.83
N PRO A 389 -8.63 -13.64 6.64
CA PRO A 389 -7.40 -14.09 5.97
C PRO A 389 -6.76 -13.01 5.09
N GLY A 390 -7.07 -11.71 5.29
CA GLY A 390 -6.66 -10.59 4.47
C GLY A 390 -5.17 -10.23 4.54
N HIS A 391 -4.88 -8.93 4.61
CA HIS A 391 -3.53 -8.36 4.47
C HIS A 391 -2.51 -8.92 5.45
N HIS A 392 -2.84 -9.07 6.74
CA HIS A 392 -1.88 -9.58 7.72
C HIS A 392 -1.37 -10.97 7.36
N LEU A 393 -2.27 -11.91 7.05
CA LEU A 393 -1.89 -13.27 6.68
C LEU A 393 -1.08 -13.27 5.38
N GLN A 394 -1.60 -12.64 4.33
CA GLN A 394 -1.03 -12.62 3.01
C GLN A 394 0.37 -11.97 2.98
N LEU A 395 0.53 -10.78 3.56
CA LEU A 395 1.79 -10.05 3.56
C LEU A 395 2.83 -10.69 4.50
N SER A 396 2.38 -11.30 5.61
CA SER A 396 3.29 -12.08 6.47
C SER A 396 3.86 -13.29 5.75
N ILE A 397 3.06 -14.00 4.96
CA ILE A 397 3.52 -15.13 4.13
C ILE A 397 4.49 -14.62 3.05
N ALA A 398 4.13 -13.56 2.33
CA ALA A 398 4.97 -12.97 1.29
C ALA A 398 6.36 -12.56 1.82
N ASN A 399 6.43 -12.01 3.03
CA ASN A 399 7.69 -11.62 3.68
C ASN A 399 8.62 -12.79 4.00
N GLN A 400 8.13 -14.05 3.99
CA GLN A 400 8.97 -15.24 4.18
C GLN A 400 9.47 -15.84 2.86
N HIS A 401 9.15 -15.24 1.72
CA HIS A 401 9.63 -15.72 0.42
C HIS A 401 11.18 -15.77 0.39
N THR A 402 11.76 -16.72 -0.32
CA THR A 402 13.23 -16.88 -0.41
C THR A 402 13.87 -15.85 -1.32
N SER A 403 13.19 -15.41 -2.38
CA SER A 403 13.66 -14.38 -3.28
C SER A 403 13.60 -12.99 -2.60
N GLU A 404 14.74 -12.31 -2.52
CA GLU A 404 14.82 -10.92 -2.05
C GLU A 404 14.07 -9.95 -2.99
N VAL A 405 14.05 -10.24 -4.30
CA VAL A 405 13.28 -9.49 -5.29
C VAL A 405 11.80 -9.46 -4.91
N ARG A 406 11.21 -10.63 -4.62
CA ARG A 406 9.78 -10.71 -4.25
C ARG A 406 9.46 -10.14 -2.87
N LYS A 407 10.46 -10.01 -1.99
CA LYS A 407 10.33 -9.30 -0.72
C LYS A 407 10.34 -7.78 -0.90
N CYS A 408 11.04 -7.28 -1.91
CA CYS A 408 11.17 -5.85 -2.15
C CYS A 408 10.04 -5.27 -2.98
N PHE A 409 9.42 -6.07 -3.85
CA PHE A 409 8.37 -5.61 -4.76
C PHE A 409 7.03 -6.18 -4.37
N SER A 410 6.03 -5.29 -4.34
CA SER A 410 4.65 -5.63 -4.03
C SER A 410 3.72 -5.05 -5.08
N ASP A 411 2.67 -5.82 -5.40
CA ASP A 411 1.65 -5.44 -6.38
C ASP A 411 0.31 -5.18 -5.69
N ASN A 412 -0.22 -3.98 -5.86
CA ASN A 412 -1.49 -3.61 -5.25
C ASN A 412 -2.68 -4.39 -5.80
N PHE A 413 -2.63 -4.85 -7.06
CA PHE A 413 -3.71 -5.67 -7.62
C PHE A 413 -3.79 -7.02 -6.93
N PHE A 414 -2.65 -7.61 -6.57
CA PHE A 414 -2.62 -8.81 -5.76
C PHE A 414 -3.08 -8.54 -4.33
N ILE A 415 -2.48 -7.56 -3.66
CA ILE A 415 -2.71 -7.28 -2.23
C ILE A 415 -4.16 -6.91 -1.97
N GLU A 416 -4.67 -5.90 -2.67
CA GLU A 416 -6.03 -5.40 -2.48
C GLU A 416 -7.09 -6.33 -3.10
N GLY A 417 -6.74 -6.97 -4.22
CA GLY A 417 -7.57 -7.98 -4.85
C GLY A 417 -7.81 -9.18 -3.96
N TRP A 418 -6.77 -9.69 -3.29
CA TRP A 418 -6.87 -10.75 -2.30
C TRP A 418 -7.77 -10.36 -1.13
N ALA A 419 -7.53 -9.18 -0.52
CA ALA A 419 -8.32 -8.74 0.62
C ALA A 419 -9.81 -8.54 0.27
N LEU A 420 -10.12 -7.95 -0.89
CA LEU A 420 -11.50 -7.81 -1.38
C LEU A 420 -12.13 -9.17 -1.74
N TYR A 421 -11.34 -10.12 -2.24
CA TYR A 421 -11.79 -11.50 -2.45
C TYR A 421 -12.15 -12.18 -1.12
N CYS A 422 -11.34 -11.97 -0.09
CA CYS A 422 -11.57 -12.53 1.25
C CYS A 422 -12.86 -12.02 1.89
N GLU A 423 -13.28 -10.76 1.67
CA GLU A 423 -14.55 -10.23 2.19
C GLU A 423 -15.73 -11.10 1.74
N GLU A 424 -15.81 -11.44 0.46
CA GLU A 424 -16.86 -12.30 -0.08
C GLU A 424 -16.67 -13.77 0.30
N LEU A 425 -15.44 -14.28 0.26
CA LEU A 425 -15.11 -15.64 0.64
C LEU A 425 -15.60 -15.97 2.06
N MET A 426 -15.31 -15.09 3.01
CA MET A 426 -15.68 -15.27 4.41
C MET A 426 -17.20 -15.18 4.63
N ALA A 427 -17.89 -14.28 3.91
CA ALA A 427 -19.34 -14.21 3.92
C ALA A 427 -19.96 -15.52 3.42
N ARG A 428 -19.44 -16.10 2.33
CA ARG A 428 -19.91 -17.38 1.78
C ARG A 428 -19.51 -18.61 2.61
N SER A 429 -18.48 -18.48 3.44
CA SER A 429 -18.01 -19.56 4.32
C SER A 429 -18.79 -19.66 5.65
N GLY A 430 -19.79 -18.79 5.87
CA GLY A 430 -20.63 -18.84 7.05
C GLY A 430 -20.11 -18.08 8.27
N LEU A 431 -19.21 -17.10 8.06
CA LEU A 431 -18.70 -16.23 9.13
C LEU A 431 -19.81 -15.43 9.84
N TYR A 432 -20.90 -15.14 9.15
CA TYR A 432 -21.98 -14.29 9.62
C TYR A 432 -23.26 -15.11 9.84
N ASP A 433 -23.97 -14.83 10.94
CA ASP A 433 -25.25 -15.45 11.26
C ASP A 433 -26.35 -15.06 10.24
N ASP A 434 -26.30 -13.82 9.74
CA ASP A 434 -27.15 -13.32 8.65
C ASP A 434 -26.40 -13.39 7.32
N SER A 435 -26.64 -14.45 6.54
CA SER A 435 -25.99 -14.67 5.26
C SER A 435 -26.43 -13.66 4.16
N ILE A 436 -27.65 -13.12 4.24
CA ILE A 436 -28.16 -12.14 3.27
C ILE A 436 -27.53 -10.78 3.55
N GLY A 437 -27.57 -10.31 4.81
CA GLY A 437 -26.94 -9.06 5.20
C GLY A 437 -25.42 -9.07 4.96
N ALA A 438 -24.76 -10.22 5.22
CA ALA A 438 -23.33 -10.37 4.93
C ALA A 438 -23.02 -10.26 3.41
N LEU A 439 -23.87 -10.84 2.57
CA LEU A 439 -23.70 -10.76 1.12
C LEU A 439 -23.97 -9.34 0.61
N ILE A 440 -24.96 -8.63 1.16
CA ILE A 440 -25.20 -7.22 0.86
C ILE A 440 -23.97 -6.39 1.20
N ASN A 441 -23.42 -6.52 2.41
CA ASN A 441 -22.20 -5.81 2.82
C ASN A 441 -21.00 -6.08 1.89
N ALA A 442 -20.81 -7.34 1.47
CA ALA A 442 -19.76 -7.69 0.52
C ALA A 442 -19.99 -7.05 -0.86
N LEU A 443 -21.24 -6.98 -1.33
CA LEU A 443 -21.60 -6.33 -2.60
C LEU A 443 -21.47 -4.81 -2.51
N GLU A 444 -21.85 -4.18 -1.40
CA GLU A 444 -21.60 -2.75 -1.15
C GLU A 444 -20.10 -2.44 -1.19
N GLY A 445 -19.29 -3.33 -0.62
CA GLY A 445 -17.84 -3.27 -0.73
C GLY A 445 -17.35 -3.29 -2.19
N VAL A 446 -17.89 -4.17 -3.02
CA VAL A 446 -17.60 -4.23 -4.47
C VAL A 446 -18.10 -2.99 -5.20
N GLN A 447 -19.33 -2.53 -4.90
CA GLN A 447 -19.92 -1.34 -5.48
C GLN A 447 -19.07 -0.09 -5.23
N TYR A 448 -18.60 0.07 -3.99
CA TYR A 448 -17.71 1.17 -3.62
C TYR A 448 -16.38 1.12 -4.38
N ARG A 449 -15.78 -0.08 -4.56
CA ARG A 449 -14.55 -0.25 -5.34
C ARG A 449 -14.77 -0.06 -6.84
N ALA A 450 -15.97 -0.35 -7.35
CA ALA A 450 -16.35 -0.03 -8.73
C ALA A 450 -16.41 1.49 -8.96
N ALA A 451 -17.01 2.25 -8.03
CA ALA A 451 -17.00 3.71 -8.09
C ALA A 451 -15.58 4.30 -8.00
N ARG A 452 -14.70 3.71 -7.18
CA ARG A 452 -13.27 4.08 -7.12
C ARG A 452 -12.56 3.94 -8.47
N ILE A 453 -12.86 2.90 -9.24
CA ILE A 453 -12.33 2.72 -10.60
C ILE A 453 -12.75 3.90 -11.49
N ILE A 454 -14.03 4.25 -11.47
CA ILE A 454 -14.57 5.34 -12.30
C ILE A 454 -13.88 6.65 -11.95
N VAL A 455 -13.77 6.95 -10.66
CA VAL A 455 -13.10 8.17 -10.17
C VAL A 455 -11.62 8.17 -10.53
N ASP A 456 -10.88 7.08 -10.28
CA ASP A 456 -9.45 6.98 -10.55
C ASP A 456 -9.15 7.19 -12.04
N VAL A 457 -9.82 6.43 -12.92
CA VAL A 457 -9.60 6.56 -14.36
C VAL A 457 -9.92 7.98 -14.83
N LYS A 458 -11.06 8.54 -14.46
CA LYS A 458 -11.48 9.87 -14.92
C LYS A 458 -10.62 10.99 -14.35
N LEU A 459 -10.15 10.88 -13.10
CA LEU A 459 -9.16 11.81 -12.55
C LEU A 459 -7.84 11.73 -13.33
N GLN A 460 -7.33 10.52 -13.57
CA GLN A 460 -6.01 10.34 -14.17
C GLN A 460 -5.99 10.60 -15.68
N THR A 461 -7.10 10.46 -16.38
CA THR A 461 -7.25 10.87 -17.79
C THR A 461 -7.61 12.35 -17.96
N GLY A 462 -7.98 13.03 -16.86
CA GLY A 462 -8.30 14.46 -16.85
C GLY A 462 -9.75 14.77 -17.18
N GLU A 463 -10.65 13.76 -17.28
CA GLU A 463 -12.08 13.96 -17.46
C GLU A 463 -12.74 14.56 -16.20
N PHE A 464 -12.29 14.12 -15.00
CA PHE A 464 -12.72 14.70 -13.72
C PHE A 464 -11.64 15.62 -13.17
N ASP A 465 -12.08 16.68 -12.51
CA ASP A 465 -11.27 17.35 -11.50
C ASP A 465 -11.65 16.88 -10.08
N TYR A 466 -11.14 17.57 -9.05
CA TYR A 466 -11.41 17.20 -7.66
C TYR A 466 -12.89 17.34 -7.31
N ASP A 467 -13.54 18.41 -7.76
CA ASP A 467 -14.94 18.72 -7.44
C ASP A 467 -15.88 17.78 -8.18
N ASP A 468 -15.61 17.45 -9.44
CA ASP A 468 -16.36 16.42 -10.21
C ASP A 468 -16.32 15.07 -9.53
N ALA A 469 -15.14 14.66 -9.06
CA ALA A 469 -14.94 13.39 -8.34
C ALA A 469 -15.69 13.36 -7.01
N LEU A 470 -15.67 14.46 -6.26
CA LEU A 470 -16.39 14.59 -4.99
C LEU A 470 -17.89 14.53 -5.21
N GLN A 471 -18.40 15.28 -6.18
CA GLN A 471 -19.82 15.28 -6.54
C GLN A 471 -20.29 13.88 -6.94
N PHE A 472 -19.52 13.18 -7.79
CA PHE A 472 -19.86 11.82 -8.21
C PHE A 472 -19.98 10.86 -7.01
N MET A 473 -19.05 10.89 -6.06
CA MET A 473 -19.10 10.01 -4.88
C MET A 473 -20.28 10.34 -3.96
N VAL A 474 -20.58 11.63 -3.74
CA VAL A 474 -21.71 12.08 -2.92
C VAL A 474 -23.05 11.72 -3.58
N GLU A 475 -23.18 11.90 -4.89
CA GLU A 475 -24.40 11.52 -5.63
C GLU A 475 -24.63 10.00 -5.65
N THR A 476 -23.54 9.22 -5.73
CA THR A 476 -23.63 7.75 -5.80
C THR A 476 -24.01 7.12 -4.47
N PHE A 477 -23.42 7.60 -3.35
CA PHE A 477 -23.56 6.93 -2.04
C PHE A 477 -24.29 7.76 -0.99
N GLY A 478 -24.57 9.03 -1.26
CA GLY A 478 -25.13 9.98 -0.29
C GLY A 478 -24.12 10.35 0.79
N GLY A 479 -24.38 11.38 1.57
CA GLY A 479 -23.64 11.77 2.79
C GLY A 479 -22.12 11.73 2.69
N GLY A 480 -21.44 11.80 3.84
CA GLY A 480 -19.99 11.49 3.93
C GLY A 480 -19.02 12.39 3.18
N GLU A 481 -19.40 13.61 2.77
CA GLU A 481 -18.58 14.53 1.96
C GLU A 481 -17.14 14.66 2.49
N ALA A 482 -16.97 14.86 3.80
CA ALA A 482 -15.65 14.99 4.41
C ALA A 482 -14.80 13.70 4.30
N TYR A 483 -15.44 12.53 4.27
CA TYR A 483 -14.77 11.26 4.04
C TYR A 483 -14.34 11.14 2.56
N TYR A 484 -15.24 11.40 1.61
CA TYR A 484 -14.93 11.32 0.18
C TYR A 484 -13.88 12.36 -0.22
N ALA A 485 -13.90 13.55 0.37
CA ALA A 485 -12.88 14.57 0.15
C ALA A 485 -11.46 14.07 0.47
N ARG A 486 -11.27 13.31 1.57
CA ARG A 486 -9.98 12.68 1.90
C ARG A 486 -9.63 11.54 0.94
N GLU A 487 -10.61 10.70 0.61
CA GLU A 487 -10.40 9.61 -0.34
C GLU A 487 -9.95 10.11 -1.72
N ILE A 488 -10.56 11.17 -2.26
CA ILE A 488 -10.19 11.75 -3.55
C ILE A 488 -8.78 12.34 -3.52
N LYS A 489 -8.40 13.01 -2.43
CA LYS A 489 -7.01 13.48 -2.24
C LYS A 489 -6.03 12.32 -2.28
N ARG A 490 -6.37 11.17 -1.68
CA ARG A 490 -5.59 9.94 -1.73
C ARG A 490 -5.50 9.38 -3.15
N TYR A 491 -6.59 9.37 -3.93
CA TYR A 491 -6.60 8.89 -5.32
C TYR A 491 -5.74 9.77 -6.24
N ILE A 492 -5.79 11.08 -6.06
CA ILE A 492 -4.92 12.02 -6.80
C ILE A 492 -3.45 11.76 -6.45
N SER A 493 -3.13 11.47 -5.19
CA SER A 493 -1.76 11.25 -4.75
C SER A 493 -1.19 9.88 -5.15
N ASN A 494 -2.05 8.87 -5.34
CA ASN A 494 -1.67 7.50 -5.64
C ASN A 494 -2.48 6.90 -6.81
N PRO A 495 -2.18 7.29 -8.05
CA PRO A 495 -2.86 6.82 -9.26
C PRO A 495 -2.86 5.30 -9.40
N ILE A 496 -3.93 4.73 -9.98
CA ILE A 496 -4.15 3.31 -10.25
C ILE A 496 -4.48 2.50 -8.98
N GLN A 497 -3.94 2.88 -7.81
CA GLN A 497 -4.21 2.14 -6.56
C GLN A 497 -5.73 2.00 -6.26
N PRO A 498 -6.58 3.03 -6.47
CA PRO A 498 -8.03 2.87 -6.27
C PRO A 498 -8.67 1.81 -7.17
N SER A 499 -8.12 1.61 -8.37
CA SER A 499 -8.59 0.61 -9.33
C SER A 499 -8.12 -0.81 -9.01
N SER A 500 -7.08 -0.97 -8.19
CA SER A 500 -6.42 -2.26 -7.96
C SER A 500 -7.30 -3.28 -7.24
N TYR A 501 -8.18 -2.86 -6.37
CA TYR A 501 -9.06 -3.72 -5.56
C TYR A 501 -9.94 -4.65 -6.40
N LEU A 502 -10.85 -4.06 -7.17
CA LEU A 502 -11.83 -4.83 -7.94
C LEU A 502 -11.18 -5.51 -9.15
N ILE A 503 -10.27 -4.85 -9.85
CA ILE A 503 -9.55 -5.46 -10.97
C ILE A 503 -8.71 -6.65 -10.48
N GLY A 504 -8.02 -6.51 -9.35
CA GLY A 504 -7.26 -7.60 -8.74
C GLY A 504 -8.15 -8.78 -8.33
N LYS A 505 -9.30 -8.51 -7.69
CA LYS A 505 -10.28 -9.56 -7.37
C LYS A 505 -10.76 -10.30 -8.63
N ILE A 506 -11.05 -9.59 -9.72
CA ILE A 506 -11.47 -10.20 -10.98
C ILE A 506 -10.38 -11.11 -11.54
N GLN A 507 -9.11 -10.68 -11.51
CA GLN A 507 -7.99 -11.50 -11.95
C GLN A 507 -7.82 -12.76 -11.09
N LEU A 508 -7.94 -12.64 -9.76
CA LEU A 508 -7.85 -13.77 -8.83
C LEU A 508 -8.97 -14.79 -9.06
N LEU A 509 -10.20 -14.32 -9.25
CA LEU A 509 -11.32 -15.20 -9.59
C LEU A 509 -11.11 -15.91 -10.93
N GLY A 510 -10.59 -15.21 -11.94
CA GLY A 510 -10.22 -15.82 -13.22
C GLY A 510 -9.12 -16.89 -13.07
N LEU A 511 -8.11 -16.65 -12.22
CA LEU A 511 -7.06 -17.62 -11.91
C LEU A 511 -7.64 -18.84 -11.16
N LEU A 512 -8.51 -18.61 -10.18
CA LEU A 512 -9.20 -19.69 -9.45
C LEU A 512 -10.03 -20.57 -10.38
N ASP A 513 -10.76 -19.98 -11.31
CA ASP A 513 -11.57 -20.73 -12.28
C ASP A 513 -10.70 -21.56 -13.24
N ASP A 514 -9.57 -21.04 -13.69
CA ASP A 514 -8.61 -21.78 -14.50
C ASP A 514 -8.00 -22.94 -13.72
N TYR A 515 -7.56 -22.70 -12.48
CA TYR A 515 -7.02 -23.74 -11.61
C TYR A 515 -8.05 -24.85 -11.33
N ARG A 516 -9.30 -24.47 -11.01
CA ARG A 516 -10.40 -25.43 -10.80
C ARG A 516 -10.65 -26.29 -12.03
N ARG A 517 -10.67 -25.67 -13.21
CA ARG A 517 -10.87 -26.38 -14.48
C ARG A 517 -9.75 -27.38 -14.77
N LEU A 518 -8.50 -26.98 -14.52
CA LEU A 518 -7.33 -27.82 -14.77
C LEU A 518 -7.20 -28.99 -13.77
N ARG A 519 -7.55 -28.75 -12.50
CA ARG A 519 -7.54 -29.77 -11.45
C ARG A 519 -8.74 -30.74 -11.53
N GLY A 520 -9.87 -30.32 -12.08
CA GLY A 520 -11.07 -31.15 -12.18
C GLY A 520 -11.50 -31.71 -10.83
N ASN A 521 -11.54 -33.03 -10.70
CA ASN A 521 -11.93 -33.72 -9.47
C ASN A 521 -10.91 -33.62 -8.33
N ASP A 522 -9.66 -33.25 -8.62
CA ASP A 522 -8.59 -33.05 -7.63
C ASP A 522 -8.50 -31.61 -7.13
N PHE A 523 -9.49 -30.78 -7.47
CA PHE A 523 -9.55 -29.39 -7.00
C PHE A 523 -9.76 -29.32 -5.49
N ASN A 524 -8.89 -28.55 -4.82
CA ASN A 524 -9.02 -28.19 -3.42
C ASN A 524 -8.80 -26.66 -3.28
N LEU A 525 -9.73 -25.98 -2.62
CA LEU A 525 -9.68 -24.53 -2.47
C LEU A 525 -8.53 -24.07 -1.57
N LYS A 526 -8.28 -24.82 -0.48
CA LYS A 526 -7.17 -24.54 0.42
C LYS A 526 -5.82 -24.67 -0.27
N ASP A 527 -5.63 -25.74 -1.05
CA ASP A 527 -4.40 -25.96 -1.80
C ASP A 527 -4.16 -24.81 -2.81
N PHE A 528 -5.24 -24.32 -3.44
CA PHE A 528 -5.15 -23.15 -4.31
C PHE A 528 -4.69 -21.91 -3.55
N HIS A 529 -5.28 -21.59 -2.39
CA HIS A 529 -4.93 -20.43 -1.61
C HIS A 529 -3.49 -20.51 -1.06
N ASP A 530 -3.11 -21.66 -0.52
CA ASP A 530 -1.76 -21.88 0.01
C ASP A 530 -0.70 -21.75 -1.10
N ASN A 531 -0.96 -22.32 -2.27
CA ASN A 531 -0.10 -22.17 -3.44
C ASN A 531 -0.04 -20.71 -3.91
N LEU A 532 -1.20 -20.04 -4.07
CA LEU A 532 -1.29 -18.65 -4.48
C LEU A 532 -0.44 -17.72 -3.58
N LEU A 533 -0.60 -17.84 -2.27
CA LEU A 533 0.07 -16.97 -1.30
C LEU A 533 1.57 -17.24 -1.16
N SER A 534 2.03 -18.45 -1.50
CA SER A 534 3.45 -18.84 -1.36
C SER A 534 4.38 -18.10 -2.33
N HIS A 535 3.85 -17.50 -3.39
CA HIS A 535 4.64 -16.87 -4.45
C HIS A 535 4.96 -15.37 -4.21
N GLY A 536 4.54 -14.80 -3.08
CA GLY A 536 4.73 -13.39 -2.77
C GLY A 536 3.62 -12.49 -3.30
N SER A 537 3.73 -11.18 -3.03
CA SER A 537 2.73 -10.18 -3.42
C SER A 537 3.06 -9.56 -4.80
N ILE A 538 3.11 -10.38 -5.83
CA ILE A 538 3.57 -9.99 -7.17
C ILE A 538 2.39 -9.92 -8.17
N PRO A 539 2.54 -9.29 -9.35
CA PRO A 539 1.47 -9.19 -10.34
C PRO A 539 0.80 -10.54 -10.63
N ILE A 540 -0.53 -10.56 -10.60
CA ILE A 540 -1.33 -11.80 -10.67
C ILE A 540 -1.04 -12.60 -11.94
N GLU A 541 -0.70 -11.94 -13.05
CA GLU A 541 -0.32 -12.62 -14.28
C GLU A 541 1.02 -13.39 -14.15
N LEU A 542 1.93 -12.91 -13.32
CA LEU A 542 3.17 -13.64 -13.00
C LEU A 542 2.89 -14.80 -12.02
N VAL A 543 2.02 -14.57 -11.02
CA VAL A 543 1.55 -15.65 -10.13
C VAL A 543 0.84 -16.75 -10.91
N ARG A 544 0.04 -16.39 -11.91
CA ARG A 544 -0.65 -17.34 -12.80
C ARG A 544 0.32 -18.34 -13.43
N ARG A 545 1.48 -17.88 -13.89
CA ARG A 545 2.51 -18.76 -14.46
C ARG A 545 3.00 -19.81 -13.48
N LEU A 546 3.19 -19.41 -12.21
CA LEU A 546 3.68 -20.27 -11.13
C LEU A 546 2.59 -21.25 -10.66
N VAL A 547 1.38 -20.75 -10.41
CA VAL A 547 0.26 -21.56 -9.90
C VAL A 547 -0.22 -22.61 -10.90
N LEU A 548 -0.15 -22.31 -12.20
CA LEU A 548 -0.58 -23.21 -13.27
C LEU A 548 0.57 -24.01 -13.89
N GLU A 549 1.82 -23.81 -13.42
CA GLU A 549 2.97 -24.57 -13.92
C GLU A 549 2.76 -26.07 -13.75
N GLY A 550 3.03 -26.84 -14.80
CA GLY A 550 2.88 -28.30 -14.80
C GLY A 550 1.43 -28.81 -14.83
N LEU A 551 0.43 -27.93 -14.94
CA LEU A 551 -0.97 -28.30 -15.09
C LEU A 551 -1.45 -28.32 -16.57
N TYR A 552 -0.65 -27.78 -17.48
CA TYR A 552 -0.92 -27.77 -18.94
C TYR A 552 -0.31 -28.99 -19.63
#